data_720f17351bd67287110f3cc5c28ff4fa
#
_entry.id   720f17351bd67287110f3cc5c28ff4fa
#
_cell.length_a   1.000
_cell.length_b   1.000
_cell.length_c   1.000
_cell.angle_alpha   90.00
_cell.angle_beta   90.00
_cell.angle_gamma   90.00
#
_symmetry.space_group_name_H-M   'P 1'
#
loop_
_entity.id
_entity.type
_entity.pdbx_description
1 polymer ?
#
loop_
_entity_poly.entity_id
_entity_poly.type
_entity_poly.pdbx_seq_one_letter_code
_entity_poly.pdbx_strand_id
1 'polypeptide(L)'
;FVNVRPARAYPGVDAVRPETDVVFLRENTEGVYAGHEDRLSEDLSTLTRVTTSSASRELAEFACEFVADGRGPAGDPDEGFTVAHKANVMRETDGRFREEVLAVADERGVDADEELMDAFATKLPLDPSQYGVVVCPNLAGDVLSDLAAGLVGGLGLLPSANVGHDNALFEPVHGTAPDIAGQGVANPTAAILSAALLLEYLGHVDAGANVRDAVESVLEDGPRTGDLGGSAGTEEVTEAVVGRL
;
A
#
# COMPACT_ATOMS: atom_id res chain seq x y z
N PHE A 1 -1.04 5.92 -12.29
CA PHE A 1 -2.10 6.67 -11.60
C PHE A 1 -2.51 6.04 -10.27
N VAL A 2 -2.29 4.75 -10.08
CA VAL A 2 -2.58 4.04 -8.84
C VAL A 2 -1.28 3.59 -8.18
N ASN A 3 -1.16 3.81 -6.88
CA ASN A 3 -0.12 3.22 -6.06
C ASN A 3 -0.73 2.08 -5.21
N VAL A 4 -0.30 0.86 -5.47
CA VAL A 4 -0.72 -0.37 -4.78
C VAL A 4 0.27 -0.64 -3.66
N ARG A 5 -0.19 -0.69 -2.41
CA ARG A 5 0.61 -0.91 -1.20
C ARG A 5 0.03 -2.02 -0.33
N PRO A 6 0.45 -3.28 -0.50
CA PRO A 6 0.10 -4.35 0.43
C PRO A 6 0.81 -4.17 1.78
N ALA A 7 0.05 -4.29 2.86
CA ALA A 7 0.55 -4.30 4.23
C ALA A 7 0.09 -5.59 4.91
N ARG A 8 0.96 -6.60 4.92
CA ARG A 8 0.69 -7.93 5.47
C ARG A 8 1.66 -8.24 6.60
N ALA A 9 1.15 -8.75 7.71
CA ALA A 9 1.96 -9.35 8.77
C ALA A 9 2.42 -10.76 8.36
N TYR A 10 3.66 -11.08 8.65
CA TYR A 10 4.26 -12.36 8.30
C TYR A 10 4.53 -13.21 9.53
N PRO A 11 4.41 -14.56 9.43
CA PRO A 11 4.85 -15.47 10.47
C PRO A 11 6.31 -15.21 10.88
N GLY A 12 6.60 -15.31 12.15
CA GLY A 12 7.94 -15.10 12.67
C GLY A 12 8.37 -13.64 12.84
N VAL A 13 7.59 -12.67 12.39
CA VAL A 13 7.80 -11.25 12.65
C VAL A 13 7.04 -10.84 13.91
N ASP A 14 7.66 -10.02 14.78
CA ASP A 14 6.99 -9.45 15.96
C ASP A 14 6.09 -8.26 15.52
N ALA A 15 4.98 -8.60 14.89
CA ALA A 15 3.98 -7.65 14.42
C ALA A 15 3.08 -7.19 15.60
N VAL A 16 2.77 -5.90 15.65
CA VAL A 16 1.82 -5.33 16.62
C VAL A 16 0.42 -5.94 16.42
N ARG A 17 0.06 -6.21 15.17
CA ARG A 17 -1.20 -6.83 14.75
C ARG A 17 -0.93 -7.95 13.74
N PRO A 18 -0.74 -9.21 14.21
CA PRO A 18 -0.44 -10.35 13.35
C PRO A 18 -1.54 -10.72 12.35
N GLU A 19 -2.78 -10.27 12.60
CA GLU A 19 -3.94 -10.46 11.74
C GLU A 19 -4.05 -9.41 10.61
N THR A 20 -3.10 -8.49 10.49
CA THR A 20 -3.13 -7.45 9.46
C THR A 20 -2.81 -8.05 8.09
N ASP A 21 -3.73 -7.93 7.16
CA ASP A 21 -3.54 -8.17 5.73
C ASP A 21 -4.46 -7.20 4.98
N VAL A 22 -3.92 -6.06 4.54
CA VAL A 22 -4.68 -4.96 3.93
C VAL A 22 -3.93 -4.45 2.71
N VAL A 23 -4.64 -4.17 1.61
CA VAL A 23 -4.05 -3.54 0.42
C VAL A 23 -4.60 -2.14 0.25
N PHE A 24 -3.72 -1.14 0.24
CA PHE A 24 -4.09 0.24 -0.08
C PHE A 24 -3.96 0.50 -1.57
N LEU A 25 -5.04 0.98 -2.17
CA LEU A 25 -5.09 1.52 -3.53
C LEU A 25 -5.16 3.04 -3.41
N ARG A 26 -4.00 3.69 -3.56
CA ARG A 26 -3.80 5.12 -3.36
C ARG A 26 -3.86 5.85 -4.70
N GLU A 27 -4.65 6.91 -4.80
CA GLU A 27 -4.53 7.89 -5.87
C GLU A 27 -3.10 8.48 -5.85
N ASN A 28 -2.44 8.60 -6.99
CA ASN A 28 -1.00 8.90 -7.03
C ASN A 28 -0.61 10.04 -8.00
N THR A 29 -1.56 10.82 -8.50
CA THR A 29 -1.32 11.84 -9.52
C THR A 29 -1.65 13.26 -9.09
N GLU A 30 -2.50 13.43 -8.09
CA GLU A 30 -3.04 14.74 -7.69
C GLU A 30 -3.05 14.90 -6.15
N GLY A 31 -4.01 15.59 -5.59
CA GLY A 31 -4.08 15.89 -4.17
C GLY A 31 -3.20 17.09 -3.82
N VAL A 32 -2.58 17.05 -2.64
CA VAL A 32 -1.61 18.05 -2.19
C VAL A 32 -0.24 17.83 -2.85
N TYR A 33 0.02 16.64 -3.35
CA TYR A 33 1.25 16.28 -4.08
C TYR A 33 1.32 16.91 -5.48
N ALA A 34 0.24 17.53 -5.97
CA ALA A 34 0.26 18.37 -7.18
C ALA A 34 1.21 19.60 -7.03
N GLY A 35 1.62 19.92 -5.79
CA GLY A 35 2.68 20.89 -5.54
C GLY A 35 2.28 22.35 -5.72
N HIS A 36 0.98 22.66 -5.70
CA HIS A 36 0.49 24.05 -5.76
C HIS A 36 0.56 24.70 -4.38
N GLU A 37 1.77 25.11 -3.99
CA GLU A 37 2.07 25.73 -2.70
C GLU A 37 2.68 27.11 -2.91
N ASP A 38 2.16 28.10 -2.15
CA ASP A 38 2.60 29.49 -2.23
C ASP A 38 2.87 30.07 -0.84
N ARG A 39 3.99 30.76 -0.70
CA ARG A 39 4.27 31.61 0.44
C ARG A 39 3.83 33.04 0.15
N LEU A 40 2.67 33.41 0.65
CA LEU A 40 2.05 34.73 0.39
C LEU A 40 2.66 35.85 1.23
N SER A 41 3.21 35.55 2.42
CA SER A 41 3.94 36.47 3.28
C SER A 41 4.91 35.71 4.21
N GLU A 42 5.58 36.42 5.12
CA GLU A 42 6.39 35.78 6.18
C GLU A 42 5.55 34.87 7.10
N ASP A 43 4.29 35.22 7.31
CA ASP A 43 3.38 34.53 8.24
C ASP A 43 2.34 33.64 7.55
N LEU A 44 2.24 33.66 6.20
CA LEU A 44 1.16 33.02 5.49
C LEU A 44 1.67 32.21 4.31
N SER A 45 1.41 30.92 4.38
CA SER A 45 1.55 29.97 3.25
C SER A 45 0.22 29.33 2.93
N THR A 46 0.01 28.98 1.67
CA THR A 46 -1.19 28.29 1.18
C THR A 46 -0.79 27.07 0.39
N LEU A 47 -1.62 26.03 0.47
CA LEU A 47 -1.49 24.81 -0.31
C LEU A 47 -2.83 24.50 -0.96
N THR A 48 -2.83 24.32 -2.28
CA THR A 48 -4.03 23.93 -3.02
C THR A 48 -4.07 22.41 -3.21
N ARG A 49 -5.14 21.79 -2.74
CA ARG A 49 -5.42 20.38 -3.03
C ARG A 49 -6.23 20.28 -4.32
N VAL A 50 -5.78 19.42 -5.23
CA VAL A 50 -6.46 19.15 -6.50
C VAL A 50 -7.15 17.80 -6.42
N THR A 51 -8.40 17.70 -6.88
CA THR A 51 -9.14 16.45 -7.04
C THR A 51 -10.01 16.56 -8.29
N THR A 52 -9.80 15.64 -9.22
CA THR A 52 -10.59 15.55 -10.45
C THR A 52 -11.49 14.34 -10.46
N SER A 53 -12.64 14.44 -11.14
CA SER A 53 -13.52 13.28 -11.34
C SER A 53 -12.82 12.20 -12.17
N SER A 54 -12.00 12.59 -13.16
CA SER A 54 -11.30 11.63 -14.02
C SER A 54 -10.33 10.75 -13.25
N ALA A 55 -9.43 11.34 -12.42
CA ALA A 55 -8.48 10.57 -11.64
C ALA A 55 -9.16 9.69 -10.59
N SER A 56 -10.22 10.22 -9.95
CA SER A 56 -11.00 9.45 -8.97
C SER A 56 -11.71 8.25 -9.60
N ARG A 57 -12.32 8.42 -10.79
CA ARG A 57 -12.97 7.31 -11.52
C ARG A 57 -11.95 6.29 -12.02
N GLU A 58 -10.80 6.74 -12.53
CA GLU A 58 -9.72 5.86 -12.99
C GLU A 58 -9.18 4.97 -11.87
N LEU A 59 -8.96 5.52 -10.68
CA LEU A 59 -8.61 4.73 -9.50
C LEU A 59 -9.73 3.75 -9.13
N ALA A 60 -10.98 4.17 -9.19
CA ALA A 60 -12.12 3.34 -8.85
C ALA A 60 -12.31 2.16 -9.83
N GLU A 61 -12.13 2.41 -11.13
CA GLU A 61 -12.15 1.36 -12.17
C GLU A 61 -11.05 0.34 -11.90
N PHE A 62 -9.84 0.80 -11.60
CA PHE A 62 -8.74 -0.10 -11.22
C PHE A 62 -9.06 -0.89 -9.95
N ALA A 63 -9.67 -0.27 -8.94
CA ALA A 63 -10.04 -0.95 -7.70
C ALA A 63 -11.09 -2.05 -7.93
N CYS A 64 -12.10 -1.77 -8.76
CA CYS A 64 -13.11 -2.77 -9.13
C CYS A 64 -12.48 -3.95 -9.88
N GLU A 65 -11.57 -3.69 -10.83
CA GLU A 65 -10.84 -4.76 -11.53
C GLU A 65 -9.92 -5.53 -10.58
N PHE A 66 -9.27 -4.82 -9.65
CA PHE A 66 -8.37 -5.44 -8.67
C PHE A 66 -9.08 -6.46 -7.77
N VAL A 67 -10.27 -6.14 -7.25
CA VAL A 67 -11.05 -7.09 -6.44
C VAL A 67 -11.66 -8.18 -7.29
N ALA A 68 -12.22 -7.87 -8.47
CA ALA A 68 -12.81 -8.85 -9.38
C ALA A 68 -11.79 -9.91 -9.87
N ASP A 69 -10.51 -9.56 -9.95
CA ASP A 69 -9.41 -10.47 -10.26
C ASP A 69 -8.95 -11.29 -9.02
N GLY A 70 -9.58 -11.13 -7.86
CA GLY A 70 -9.19 -11.80 -6.62
C GLY A 70 -7.81 -11.38 -6.09
N ARG A 71 -7.38 -10.14 -6.38
CA ARG A 71 -6.07 -9.62 -5.95
C ARG A 71 -6.09 -8.98 -4.55
N GLY A 72 -7.25 -8.92 -3.92
CA GLY A 72 -7.38 -8.54 -2.52
C GLY A 72 -6.83 -9.61 -1.56
N PRO A 73 -6.68 -9.29 -0.27
CA PRO A 73 -6.13 -10.20 0.73
C PRO A 73 -6.88 -11.53 0.87
N ALA A 74 -8.21 -11.49 0.78
CA ALA A 74 -9.05 -12.68 0.84
C ALA A 74 -8.94 -13.56 -0.42
N GLY A 75 -8.43 -13.00 -1.53
CA GLY A 75 -8.44 -13.69 -2.82
C GLY A 75 -9.85 -13.96 -3.36
N ASP A 76 -10.86 -13.27 -2.81
CA ASP A 76 -12.27 -13.43 -3.16
C ASP A 76 -12.69 -12.31 -4.12
N PRO A 77 -13.15 -12.62 -5.34
CA PRO A 77 -13.65 -11.61 -6.28
C PRO A 77 -14.83 -10.79 -5.74
N ASP A 78 -15.55 -11.28 -4.75
CA ASP A 78 -16.69 -10.62 -4.12
C ASP A 78 -16.29 -9.85 -2.84
N GLU A 79 -14.99 -9.70 -2.52
CA GLU A 79 -14.49 -9.08 -1.30
C GLU A 79 -14.94 -7.62 -1.14
N GLY A 80 -15.09 -6.86 -2.23
CA GLY A 80 -15.38 -5.44 -2.20
C GLY A 80 -14.21 -4.58 -1.71
N PHE A 81 -14.47 -3.31 -1.33
CA PHE A 81 -13.44 -2.43 -0.78
C PHE A 81 -14.02 -1.34 0.15
N THR A 82 -13.17 -0.75 0.99
CA THR A 82 -13.50 0.40 1.83
C THR A 82 -12.92 1.69 1.26
N VAL A 83 -13.75 2.73 1.10
CA VAL A 83 -13.34 4.07 0.65
C VAL A 83 -12.99 4.93 1.86
N ALA A 84 -11.70 5.20 2.08
CA ALA A 84 -11.25 6.04 3.18
C ALA A 84 -11.10 7.51 2.71
N HIS A 85 -11.86 8.44 3.30
CA HIS A 85 -11.92 9.85 2.89
C HIS A 85 -12.17 10.81 4.06
N LYS A 86 -12.13 12.13 3.83
CA LYS A 86 -12.49 13.16 4.82
C LYS A 86 -13.56 14.14 4.29
N ALA A 87 -14.55 13.63 3.58
CA ALA A 87 -15.60 14.42 2.92
C ALA A 87 -16.46 15.26 3.87
N ASN A 88 -16.51 14.94 5.17
CA ASN A 88 -17.21 15.75 6.16
C ASN A 88 -16.54 17.11 6.42
N VAL A 89 -15.25 17.26 6.07
CA VAL A 89 -14.47 18.50 6.16
C VAL A 89 -14.13 19.01 4.76
N MET A 90 -13.52 18.17 3.93
CA MET A 90 -13.07 18.51 2.57
C MET A 90 -14.18 18.17 1.56
N ARG A 91 -15.26 18.95 1.60
CA ARG A 91 -16.50 18.64 0.87
C ARG A 91 -16.35 18.67 -0.65
N GLU A 92 -15.55 19.60 -1.19
CA GLU A 92 -15.38 19.75 -2.62
C GLU A 92 -14.31 18.79 -3.19
N THR A 93 -13.29 18.44 -2.43
CA THR A 93 -12.21 17.55 -2.87
C THR A 93 -12.50 16.11 -2.50
N ASP A 94 -12.50 15.76 -1.21
CA ASP A 94 -12.80 14.39 -0.78
C ASP A 94 -14.25 14.00 -1.02
N GLY A 95 -15.18 14.97 -1.01
CA GLY A 95 -16.57 14.73 -1.41
C GLY A 95 -16.66 14.27 -2.86
N ARG A 96 -15.98 14.94 -3.80
CA ARG A 96 -15.88 14.52 -5.19
C ARG A 96 -15.24 13.14 -5.33
N PHE A 97 -14.09 12.91 -4.68
CA PHE A 97 -13.42 11.62 -4.67
C PHE A 97 -14.36 10.50 -4.23
N ARG A 98 -15.01 10.68 -3.10
CA ARG A 98 -16.00 9.74 -2.53
C ARG A 98 -17.15 9.46 -3.51
N GLU A 99 -17.76 10.51 -4.05
CA GLU A 99 -18.91 10.39 -4.96
C GLU A 99 -18.55 9.60 -6.22
N GLU A 100 -17.41 9.91 -6.84
CA GLU A 100 -16.96 9.23 -8.06
C GLU A 100 -16.57 7.76 -7.80
N VAL A 101 -15.87 7.48 -6.69
CA VAL A 101 -15.46 6.10 -6.37
C VAL A 101 -16.68 5.23 -6.09
N LEU A 102 -17.63 5.69 -5.28
CA LEU A 102 -18.85 4.95 -4.98
C LEU A 102 -19.74 4.78 -6.22
N ALA A 103 -19.82 5.79 -7.08
CA ALA A 103 -20.60 5.69 -8.32
C ALA A 103 -20.01 4.62 -9.27
N VAL A 104 -18.69 4.54 -9.42
CA VAL A 104 -18.05 3.50 -10.25
C VAL A 104 -18.24 2.11 -9.63
N ALA A 105 -18.13 1.98 -8.30
CA ALA A 105 -18.39 0.72 -7.62
C ALA A 105 -19.82 0.21 -7.89
N ASP A 106 -20.83 1.10 -7.76
CA ASP A 106 -22.23 0.79 -8.08
C ASP A 106 -22.41 0.42 -9.57
N GLU A 107 -21.81 1.19 -10.50
CA GLU A 107 -21.84 0.92 -11.94
C GLU A 107 -21.23 -0.45 -12.30
N ARG A 108 -20.23 -0.91 -11.56
CA ARG A 108 -19.53 -2.19 -11.75
C ARG A 108 -20.11 -3.33 -10.93
N GLY A 109 -21.04 -3.05 -10.02
CA GLY A 109 -21.66 -4.04 -9.12
C GLY A 109 -20.69 -4.58 -8.06
N VAL A 110 -19.73 -3.78 -7.63
CA VAL A 110 -18.77 -4.09 -6.56
C VAL A 110 -19.25 -3.46 -5.26
N ASP A 111 -19.26 -4.23 -4.18
CA ASP A 111 -19.60 -3.71 -2.86
C ASP A 111 -18.53 -2.74 -2.37
N ALA A 112 -18.94 -1.55 -1.93
CA ALA A 112 -18.05 -0.52 -1.43
C ALA A 112 -18.60 0.14 -0.18
N ASP A 113 -17.91 -0.09 0.94
CA ASP A 113 -18.16 0.62 2.20
C ASP A 113 -17.39 1.94 2.24
N GLU A 114 -17.83 2.88 3.08
CA GLU A 114 -17.13 4.14 3.28
C GLU A 114 -16.73 4.38 4.74
N GLU A 115 -15.57 4.99 4.94
CA GLU A 115 -15.12 5.35 6.28
C GLU A 115 -14.43 6.72 6.26
N LEU A 116 -14.66 7.51 7.32
CA LEU A 116 -13.86 8.71 7.55
C LEU A 116 -12.44 8.32 7.91
N MET A 117 -11.43 8.91 7.26
CA MET A 117 -10.01 8.55 7.42
C MET A 117 -9.49 8.59 8.86
N ASP A 118 -10.02 9.45 9.71
CA ASP A 118 -9.67 9.52 11.12
C ASP A 118 -10.32 8.40 11.94
N ALA A 119 -11.54 7.98 11.60
CA ALA A 119 -12.17 6.80 12.17
C ALA A 119 -11.46 5.52 11.72
N PHE A 120 -11.11 5.41 10.44
CA PHE A 120 -10.30 4.33 9.90
C PHE A 120 -8.95 4.22 10.62
N ALA A 121 -8.21 5.35 10.78
CA ALA A 121 -6.94 5.37 11.49
C ALA A 121 -7.05 4.94 12.96
N THR A 122 -8.22 5.07 13.57
CA THR A 122 -8.49 4.57 14.93
C THR A 122 -8.84 3.10 14.93
N LYS A 123 -9.66 2.64 13.96
CA LYS A 123 -10.18 1.26 13.91
C LYS A 123 -9.12 0.27 13.41
N LEU A 124 -8.34 0.63 12.40
CA LEU A 124 -7.32 -0.25 11.83
C LEU A 124 -6.36 -0.85 12.89
N PRO A 125 -5.79 -0.06 13.84
CA PRO A 125 -4.98 -0.65 14.91
C PRO A 125 -5.75 -1.47 15.94
N LEU A 126 -7.06 -1.27 16.05
CA LEU A 126 -7.91 -2.01 17.01
C LEU A 126 -8.33 -3.37 16.46
N ASP A 127 -8.71 -3.42 15.19
CA ASP A 127 -9.15 -4.62 14.50
C ASP A 127 -8.90 -4.47 12.99
N PRO A 128 -7.70 -4.81 12.50
CA PRO A 128 -7.38 -4.74 11.08
C PRO A 128 -8.10 -5.77 10.22
N SER A 129 -8.61 -6.86 10.82
CA SER A 129 -9.26 -7.95 10.09
C SER A 129 -10.59 -7.57 9.42
N GLN A 130 -11.15 -6.42 9.78
CA GLN A 130 -12.35 -5.88 9.14
C GLN A 130 -12.08 -5.17 7.80
N TYR A 131 -10.79 -5.04 7.40
CA TYR A 131 -10.38 -4.36 6.18
C TYR A 131 -9.58 -5.28 5.27
N GLY A 132 -9.95 -5.35 4.00
CA GLY A 132 -9.21 -6.03 2.95
C GLY A 132 -8.57 -5.03 1.98
N VAL A 133 -9.34 -4.53 1.01
CA VAL A 133 -8.91 -3.51 0.06
C VAL A 133 -9.39 -2.13 0.51
N VAL A 134 -8.50 -1.15 0.53
CA VAL A 134 -8.78 0.24 0.95
C VAL A 134 -8.43 1.21 -0.17
N VAL A 135 -9.42 1.95 -0.65
CA VAL A 135 -9.28 2.96 -1.71
C VAL A 135 -9.23 4.34 -1.09
N CYS A 136 -8.20 5.14 -1.38
CA CYS A 136 -8.01 6.42 -0.70
C CYS A 136 -7.34 7.49 -1.57
N PRO A 137 -7.62 8.79 -1.27
CA PRO A 137 -6.93 9.92 -1.87
C PRO A 137 -5.43 9.89 -1.54
N ASN A 138 -4.64 10.60 -2.33
CA ASN A 138 -3.18 10.58 -2.30
C ASN A 138 -2.57 10.69 -0.88
N LEU A 139 -2.80 11.79 -0.17
CA LEU A 139 -2.22 12.00 1.17
C LEU A 139 -2.78 11.00 2.21
N ALA A 140 -4.08 10.68 2.13
CA ALA A 140 -4.67 9.71 3.05
C ALA A 140 -4.02 8.32 2.86
N GLY A 141 -3.85 7.90 1.61
CA GLY A 141 -3.21 6.63 1.28
C GLY A 141 -1.77 6.54 1.74
N ASP A 142 -1.03 7.64 1.64
CA ASP A 142 0.33 7.73 2.15
C ASP A 142 0.40 7.49 3.66
N VAL A 143 -0.36 8.28 4.41
CA VAL A 143 -0.34 8.23 5.89
C VAL A 143 -0.93 6.90 6.42
N LEU A 144 -2.02 6.41 5.84
CA LEU A 144 -2.70 5.20 6.34
C LEU A 144 -1.91 3.93 6.02
N SER A 145 -1.24 3.86 4.87
CA SER A 145 -0.38 2.71 4.55
C SER A 145 0.87 2.67 5.42
N ASP A 146 1.45 3.83 5.77
CA ASP A 146 2.58 3.91 6.71
C ASP A 146 2.16 3.57 8.15
N LEU A 147 0.93 3.91 8.55
CA LEU A 147 0.34 3.43 9.80
C LEU A 147 0.26 1.90 9.80
N ALA A 148 -0.23 1.30 8.71
CA ALA A 148 -0.31 -0.16 8.57
C ALA A 148 1.09 -0.80 8.60
N ALA A 149 2.11 -0.17 8.02
CA ALA A 149 3.49 -0.64 8.11
C ALA A 149 3.95 -0.80 9.58
N GLY A 150 3.58 0.14 10.45
CA GLY A 150 3.85 0.04 11.88
C GLY A 150 3.16 -1.15 12.56
N LEU A 151 2.01 -1.58 12.04
CA LEU A 151 1.27 -2.71 12.59
C LEU A 151 1.88 -4.06 12.22
N VAL A 152 2.49 -4.17 11.04
CA VAL A 152 3.02 -5.43 10.49
C VAL A 152 4.51 -5.68 10.79
N GLY A 153 5.22 -4.70 11.39
CA GLY A 153 6.63 -4.87 11.76
C GLY A 153 7.59 -3.88 11.08
N GLY A 154 7.10 -2.98 10.22
CA GLY A 154 7.89 -1.88 9.67
C GLY A 154 7.90 -1.80 8.14
N LEU A 155 8.40 -0.66 7.65
CA LEU A 155 8.47 -0.34 6.21
C LEU A 155 9.34 -1.31 5.40
N GLY A 156 10.31 -1.98 6.03
CA GLY A 156 11.18 -2.97 5.38
C GLY A 156 10.46 -4.21 4.86
N LEU A 157 9.17 -4.37 5.20
CA LEU A 157 8.32 -5.48 4.75
C LEU A 157 7.33 -5.10 3.64
N LEU A 158 7.16 -3.81 3.34
CA LEU A 158 6.12 -3.34 2.44
C LEU A 158 6.60 -3.15 1.01
N PRO A 159 6.15 -3.99 0.07
CA PRO A 159 6.32 -3.74 -1.35
C PRO A 159 5.36 -2.66 -1.84
N SER A 160 5.62 -2.12 -3.02
CA SER A 160 4.74 -1.18 -3.68
C SER A 160 4.81 -1.31 -5.20
N ALA A 161 3.71 -1.00 -5.86
CA ALA A 161 3.64 -0.85 -7.30
C ALA A 161 2.94 0.47 -7.66
N ASN A 162 3.56 1.26 -8.53
CA ASN A 162 2.91 2.41 -9.17
C ASN A 162 2.47 1.97 -10.56
N VAL A 163 1.18 1.84 -10.77
CA VAL A 163 0.60 1.33 -12.03
C VAL A 163 0.06 2.49 -12.86
N GLY A 164 0.50 2.57 -14.11
CA GLY A 164 -0.01 3.48 -15.13
C GLY A 164 -0.68 2.72 -16.26
N HIS A 165 -1.12 3.44 -17.31
CA HIS A 165 -1.76 2.82 -18.47
C HIS A 165 -0.81 1.93 -19.27
N ASP A 166 0.40 2.43 -19.53
CA ASP A 166 1.39 1.76 -20.41
C ASP A 166 2.63 1.29 -19.65
N ASN A 167 2.85 1.78 -18.43
CA ASN A 167 4.04 1.53 -17.66
C ASN A 167 3.71 1.30 -16.20
N ALA A 168 4.55 0.54 -15.51
CA ALA A 168 4.49 0.36 -14.07
C ALA A 168 5.90 0.46 -13.46
N LEU A 169 5.96 0.93 -12.21
CA LEU A 169 7.18 1.00 -11.40
C LEU A 169 6.96 0.19 -10.13
N PHE A 170 7.90 -0.68 -9.81
CA PHE A 170 7.87 -1.54 -8.63
C PHE A 170 9.02 -1.16 -7.70
N GLU A 171 8.71 -0.76 -6.50
CA GLU A 171 9.67 -0.25 -5.53
C GLU A 171 9.20 -0.53 -4.10
N PRO A 172 10.10 -0.60 -3.11
CA PRO A 172 9.70 -0.61 -1.70
C PRO A 172 8.96 0.67 -1.32
N VAL A 173 8.09 0.60 -0.30
CA VAL A 173 7.46 1.80 0.28
C VAL A 173 8.49 2.71 0.94
N HIS A 174 9.53 2.14 1.56
CA HIS A 174 10.59 2.92 2.22
C HIS A 174 11.46 3.70 1.23
N GLY A 175 12.02 4.82 1.68
CA GLY A 175 12.97 5.64 0.92
C GLY A 175 14.40 5.09 0.88
N THR A 176 15.36 5.95 0.55
CA THR A 176 16.77 5.60 0.27
C THR A 176 17.64 5.36 1.51
N ALA A 177 17.17 5.72 2.71
CA ALA A 177 17.87 5.57 3.98
C ALA A 177 19.38 5.93 3.91
N PRO A 178 19.74 7.17 3.57
CA PRO A 178 21.13 7.57 3.30
C PRO A 178 22.10 7.31 4.46
N ASP A 179 21.60 7.32 5.69
CA ASP A 179 22.41 7.13 6.90
C ASP A 179 22.97 5.70 7.03
N ILE A 180 22.34 4.72 6.40
CA ILE A 180 22.79 3.31 6.40
C ILE A 180 23.28 2.83 5.02
N ALA A 181 23.33 3.71 4.04
CA ALA A 181 23.78 3.36 2.70
C ALA A 181 25.21 2.78 2.71
N GLY A 182 25.41 1.66 2.01
CA GLY A 182 26.70 0.97 1.91
C GLY A 182 27.10 0.13 3.13
N GLN A 183 26.28 0.08 4.19
CA GLN A 183 26.58 -0.71 5.39
C GLN A 183 26.13 -2.18 5.27
N GLY A 184 25.30 -2.53 4.28
CA GLY A 184 24.80 -3.89 4.08
C GLY A 184 23.85 -4.38 5.18
N VAL A 185 23.12 -3.46 5.85
CA VAL A 185 22.23 -3.76 6.99
C VAL A 185 20.75 -3.58 6.67
N ALA A 186 20.42 -2.99 5.51
CA ALA A 186 19.02 -2.77 5.11
C ALA A 186 18.29 -4.10 4.87
N ASN A 187 17.03 -4.16 5.31
CA ASN A 187 16.16 -5.29 5.05
C ASN A 187 15.81 -5.36 3.54
N PRO A 188 16.12 -6.46 2.83
CA PRO A 188 15.85 -6.57 1.40
C PRO A 188 14.40 -7.02 1.09
N THR A 189 13.63 -7.42 2.10
CA THR A 189 12.33 -8.08 1.93
C THR A 189 11.36 -7.26 1.09
N ALA A 190 11.20 -5.97 1.38
CA ALA A 190 10.29 -5.11 0.61
C ALA A 190 10.68 -5.03 -0.88
N ALA A 191 11.98 -4.96 -1.20
CA ALA A 191 12.46 -4.94 -2.59
C ALA A 191 12.21 -6.28 -3.29
N ILE A 192 12.44 -7.41 -2.62
CA ILE A 192 12.18 -8.75 -3.14
C ILE A 192 10.68 -8.95 -3.38
N LEU A 193 9.82 -8.53 -2.46
CA LEU A 193 8.37 -8.59 -2.62
C LEU A 193 7.86 -7.64 -3.72
N SER A 194 8.52 -6.48 -3.94
CA SER A 194 8.21 -5.61 -5.09
C SER A 194 8.56 -6.29 -6.42
N ALA A 195 9.62 -7.11 -6.45
CA ALA A 195 9.92 -7.93 -7.62
C ALA A 195 8.88 -9.05 -7.83
N ALA A 196 8.30 -9.62 -6.75
CA ALA A 196 7.18 -10.55 -6.88
C ALA A 196 5.95 -9.88 -7.51
N LEU A 197 5.60 -8.65 -7.08
CA LEU A 197 4.54 -7.85 -7.72
C LEU A 197 4.82 -7.59 -9.21
N LEU A 198 6.08 -7.33 -9.59
CA LEU A 198 6.48 -7.18 -11.00
C LEU A 198 6.24 -8.47 -11.78
N LEU A 199 6.62 -9.62 -11.24
CA LEU A 199 6.40 -10.91 -11.89
C LEU A 199 4.91 -11.18 -12.14
N GLU A 200 4.08 -10.94 -11.14
CA GLU A 200 2.63 -11.08 -11.24
C GLU A 200 2.04 -10.13 -12.29
N TYR A 201 2.47 -8.87 -12.31
CA TYR A 201 2.06 -7.87 -13.32
C TYR A 201 2.41 -8.30 -14.75
N LEU A 202 3.55 -8.96 -14.94
CA LEU A 202 3.98 -9.51 -16.24
C LEU A 202 3.30 -10.84 -16.60
N GLY A 203 2.37 -11.34 -15.77
CA GLY A 203 1.65 -12.59 -15.98
C GLY A 203 2.40 -13.85 -15.49
N HIS A 204 3.53 -13.70 -14.81
CA HIS A 204 4.29 -14.79 -14.19
C HIS A 204 3.81 -15.06 -12.76
N VAL A 205 2.51 -15.34 -12.59
CA VAL A 205 1.85 -15.44 -11.27
C VAL A 205 2.51 -16.51 -10.39
N ASP A 206 2.77 -17.71 -10.93
CA ASP A 206 3.41 -18.81 -10.17
C ASP A 206 4.82 -18.41 -9.69
N ALA A 207 5.58 -17.68 -10.51
CA ALA A 207 6.91 -17.21 -10.11
C ALA A 207 6.82 -16.15 -9.00
N GLY A 208 5.87 -15.22 -9.08
CA GLY A 208 5.59 -14.25 -8.02
C GLY A 208 5.21 -14.95 -6.71
N ALA A 209 4.31 -15.94 -6.76
CA ALA A 209 3.91 -16.74 -5.61
C ALA A 209 5.11 -17.46 -4.97
N ASN A 210 5.95 -18.13 -5.76
CA ASN A 210 7.15 -18.79 -5.26
C ASN A 210 8.10 -17.83 -4.52
N VAL A 211 8.25 -16.60 -5.03
CA VAL A 211 9.07 -15.58 -4.33
C VAL A 211 8.43 -15.19 -2.99
N ARG A 212 7.11 -15.03 -2.93
CA ARG A 212 6.41 -14.73 -1.67
C ARG A 212 6.56 -15.85 -0.65
N ASP A 213 6.38 -17.10 -1.09
CA ASP A 213 6.52 -18.29 -0.23
C ASP A 213 7.95 -18.41 0.32
N ALA A 214 8.96 -18.17 -0.53
CA ALA A 214 10.36 -18.16 -0.11
C ALA A 214 10.65 -17.07 0.94
N VAL A 215 10.11 -15.86 0.74
CA VAL A 215 10.23 -14.76 1.70
C VAL A 215 9.53 -15.11 3.01
N GLU A 216 8.29 -15.58 2.97
CA GLU A 216 7.53 -15.98 4.17
C GLU A 216 8.28 -17.06 4.97
N SER A 217 8.79 -18.08 4.30
CA SER A 217 9.59 -19.13 4.92
C SER A 217 10.87 -18.58 5.58
N VAL A 218 11.58 -17.61 4.94
CA VAL A 218 12.75 -16.97 5.56
C VAL A 218 12.37 -16.13 6.78
N LEU A 219 11.27 -15.39 6.72
CA LEU A 219 10.78 -14.60 7.85
C LEU A 219 10.36 -15.48 9.03
N GLU A 220 9.85 -16.69 8.78
CA GLU A 220 9.43 -17.61 9.82
C GLU A 220 10.62 -18.21 10.60
N ASP A 221 11.63 -18.75 9.92
CA ASP A 221 12.70 -19.53 10.56
C ASP A 221 14.13 -19.20 10.09
N GLY A 222 14.30 -18.23 9.19
CA GLY A 222 15.58 -17.83 8.61
C GLY A 222 16.28 -16.66 9.31
N PRO A 223 17.35 -16.14 8.69
CA PRO A 223 18.05 -14.96 9.18
C PRO A 223 17.19 -13.70 9.07
N ARG A 224 17.32 -12.78 10.04
CA ARG A 224 16.60 -11.51 10.10
C ARG A 224 17.55 -10.34 10.26
N THR A 225 17.21 -9.23 9.61
CA THR A 225 17.92 -7.96 9.75
C THR A 225 17.63 -7.27 11.10
N GLY A 226 18.40 -6.23 11.41
CA GLY A 226 18.31 -5.54 12.69
C GLY A 226 16.97 -4.88 13.00
N ASP A 227 16.26 -4.41 11.98
CA ASP A 227 14.90 -3.84 12.08
C ASP A 227 13.85 -4.89 12.52
N LEU A 228 14.09 -6.17 12.24
CA LEU A 228 13.28 -7.31 12.69
C LEU A 228 13.85 -8.03 13.92
N GLY A 229 14.74 -7.36 14.66
CA GLY A 229 15.33 -7.93 15.89
C GLY A 229 16.44 -8.94 15.67
N GLY A 230 16.91 -9.13 14.44
CA GLY A 230 18.01 -10.01 14.09
C GLY A 230 19.36 -9.28 14.03
N SER A 231 20.35 -9.94 13.41
CA SER A 231 21.69 -9.38 13.19
C SER A 231 22.25 -9.70 11.80
N ALA A 232 21.43 -10.30 10.93
CA ALA A 232 21.82 -10.64 9.57
C ALA A 232 21.97 -9.37 8.70
N GLY A 233 22.88 -9.44 7.74
CA GLY A 233 23.01 -8.41 6.72
C GLY A 233 22.04 -8.60 5.55
N THR A 234 21.96 -7.57 4.71
CA THR A 234 21.13 -7.57 3.49
C THR A 234 21.41 -8.77 2.59
N GLU A 235 22.71 -9.08 2.35
CA GLU A 235 23.13 -10.18 1.47
C GLU A 235 22.73 -11.54 2.06
N GLU A 236 22.96 -11.75 3.35
CA GLU A 236 22.62 -13.02 4.03
C GLU A 236 21.13 -13.34 3.93
N VAL A 237 20.25 -12.35 4.15
CA VAL A 237 18.79 -12.53 3.99
C VAL A 237 18.44 -12.80 2.53
N THR A 238 19.06 -12.07 1.58
CA THR A 238 18.84 -12.27 0.14
C THR A 238 19.23 -13.67 -0.30
N GLU A 239 20.43 -14.16 0.10
CA GLU A 239 20.87 -15.51 -0.21
C GLU A 239 19.97 -16.59 0.41
N ALA A 240 19.46 -16.35 1.62
CA ALA A 240 18.50 -17.26 2.26
C ALA A 240 17.19 -17.38 1.47
N VAL A 241 16.68 -16.27 0.92
CA VAL A 241 15.48 -16.28 0.04
C VAL A 241 15.78 -17.01 -1.26
N VAL A 242 16.90 -16.69 -1.93
CA VAL A 242 17.32 -17.37 -3.18
C VAL A 242 17.49 -18.88 -2.97
N GLY A 243 17.97 -19.30 -1.81
CA GLY A 243 18.12 -20.71 -1.49
C GLY A 243 16.81 -21.48 -1.26
N ARG A 244 15.67 -20.79 -1.22
CA ARG A 244 14.32 -21.37 -1.01
C ARG A 244 13.42 -21.27 -2.26
N LEU A 245 13.90 -20.63 -3.34
CA LEU A 245 13.26 -20.63 -4.66
C LEU A 245 13.48 -21.96 -5.39
#